data_e084f90bafe9036d509c1a80cf23319c
#
_entry.id   e084f90bafe9036d509c1a80cf23319c
#
_cell.length_a   1.000
_cell.length_b   1.000
_cell.length_c   1.000
_cell.angle_alpha   90.00
_cell.angle_beta   90.00
_cell.angle_gamma   90.00
#
_symmetry.space_group_name_H-M   'P 1'
#
loop_
_entity.id
_entity.type
_entity.pdbx_description
1 polymer ?
#
loop_
_entity_poly.entity_id
_entity_poly.type
_entity_poly.pdbx_seq_one_letter_code
_entity_poly.pdbx_strand_id
1 'polypeptide(L)'
;MVARTIAAVVLACASSAALAVPHCEGTAAEPDVSRFLARSWGVDERNTRYQPQSTLSSANAAGLELAWVYGLASDTPRSLPLVSEDTVFVGDGPRGLVALDRANGCERWMFPHDGSISSAIVPAQTAERPMLVFNDRTRGIFAVDARSGTPIWRTGTDDQPLAWYSGTSLPIGDTLYAPISSMEVALAMNPFYGCCTTRGGVAAFDLATGARRWFLPTITEAPKRTGSHWFFVDEYGPSGAAVWGAPSFDATRQWLYFGTGQNYSHPTTATSDAIFAVDAATGTVQWRRQFTANDAYTAACNNIELNHPNCPKPTGPDVDFGAPTLLVTSPSGRQLLIAGQKSAEVHAMDPATGDVVWSKRLGRGGIIGGVHWGMAANESLGLLFVPISDKEIDGFPAPGTPAPGLYALDIETGEQRWVYTRPSRCDETECVFGLSAAVSAANDVVVMGSIDGMLEVLHAPSGKLLWAYDAWRDYDAVNGVATRGGAFDAHGAFLADDLLVVVAGYGYVGRQRGGNALLVFRVPAADE
;
A
#
# COMPACT_ATOMS: atom_id res chain seq x y z
N MET A 1 32.99 28.98 -63.11
CA MET A 1 31.54 28.86 -62.89
C MET A 1 31.31 27.47 -62.26
N VAL A 2 31.08 27.42 -60.96
CA VAL A 2 30.80 26.18 -60.26
C VAL A 2 29.36 26.30 -59.72
N ALA A 3 28.45 25.52 -60.26
CA ALA A 3 27.07 25.48 -59.83
C ALA A 3 26.97 24.65 -58.53
N ARG A 4 26.47 25.25 -57.46
CA ARG A 4 26.13 24.56 -56.21
C ARG A 4 24.68 24.13 -56.26
N THR A 5 24.47 22.85 -56.28
CA THR A 5 23.13 22.22 -56.15
C THR A 5 22.76 22.18 -54.65
N ILE A 6 21.68 22.86 -54.29
CA ILE A 6 21.12 22.81 -52.92
C ILE A 6 20.10 21.67 -52.90
N ALA A 7 20.38 20.61 -52.19
CA ALA A 7 19.43 19.55 -51.91
C ALA A 7 18.53 19.96 -50.73
N ALA A 8 17.25 20.13 -50.95
CA ALA A 8 16.25 20.35 -49.92
C ALA A 8 15.92 19.02 -49.23
N VAL A 9 16.25 18.90 -47.97
CA VAL A 9 15.82 17.77 -47.13
C VAL A 9 14.42 18.09 -46.61
N VAL A 10 13.43 17.38 -47.14
CA VAL A 10 12.05 17.40 -46.61
C VAL A 10 12.02 16.54 -45.36
N LEU A 11 11.96 17.17 -44.20
CA LEU A 11 11.66 16.49 -42.92
C LEU A 11 10.17 16.12 -42.92
N ALA A 12 9.86 14.85 -43.12
CA ALA A 12 8.52 14.32 -42.88
C ALA A 12 8.30 14.26 -41.36
N CYS A 13 7.54 15.19 -40.79
CA CYS A 13 7.00 15.07 -39.46
C CYS A 13 6.00 13.91 -39.46
N ALA A 14 6.40 12.75 -38.96
CA ALA A 14 5.46 11.71 -38.58
C ALA A 14 4.72 12.20 -37.34
N SER A 15 3.52 12.73 -37.53
CA SER A 15 2.59 12.94 -36.41
C SER A 15 2.23 11.56 -35.86
N SER A 16 2.78 11.20 -34.72
CA SER A 16 2.28 10.10 -33.89
C SER A 16 0.84 10.47 -33.49
N ALA A 17 -0.13 9.90 -34.17
CA ALA A 17 -1.51 9.93 -33.71
C ALA A 17 -1.52 9.25 -32.33
N ALA A 18 -1.70 10.03 -31.29
CA ALA A 18 -2.04 9.47 -30.00
C ALA A 18 -3.33 8.68 -30.19
N LEU A 19 -3.28 7.37 -30.01
CA LEU A 19 -4.46 6.52 -30.02
C LEU A 19 -5.42 7.10 -28.98
N ALA A 20 -6.59 7.55 -29.41
CA ALA A 20 -7.61 8.03 -28.51
C ALA A 20 -8.03 6.85 -27.62
N VAL A 21 -7.91 7.03 -26.30
CA VAL A 21 -8.41 6.04 -25.35
C VAL A 21 -9.90 5.81 -25.63
N PRO A 22 -10.36 4.56 -25.73
CA PRO A 22 -11.76 4.30 -26.01
C PRO A 22 -12.61 4.76 -24.83
N HIS A 23 -13.26 5.91 -24.99
CA HIS A 23 -14.37 6.30 -24.12
C HIS A 23 -15.54 5.36 -24.38
N CYS A 24 -16.34 5.10 -23.34
CA CYS A 24 -17.55 4.30 -23.50
C CYS A 24 -18.44 4.93 -24.59
N GLU A 25 -18.87 4.14 -25.59
CA GLU A 25 -19.72 4.62 -26.66
C GLU A 25 -21.10 5.06 -26.11
N GLY A 26 -21.57 6.23 -26.55
CA GLY A 26 -22.80 6.86 -26.06
C GLY A 26 -22.54 7.81 -24.88
N THR A 27 -23.63 8.38 -24.35
CA THR A 27 -23.55 9.05 -23.04
C THR A 27 -23.31 7.94 -22.02
N ALA A 28 -22.05 7.78 -21.60
CA ALA A 28 -21.71 6.84 -20.55
C ALA A 28 -22.62 7.12 -19.35
N ALA A 29 -23.41 6.14 -18.96
CA ALA A 29 -24.23 6.28 -17.78
C ALA A 29 -23.32 6.66 -16.59
N GLU A 30 -23.79 7.57 -15.74
CA GLU A 30 -23.06 7.89 -14.53
C GLU A 30 -22.74 6.60 -13.76
N PRO A 31 -21.54 6.47 -13.15
CA PRO A 31 -21.21 5.34 -12.31
C PRO A 31 -22.31 5.06 -11.28
N ASP A 32 -22.73 3.80 -11.17
CA ASP A 32 -23.56 3.36 -10.06
C ASP A 32 -22.69 3.21 -8.80
N VAL A 33 -22.78 4.21 -7.96
CA VAL A 33 -22.06 4.31 -6.68
C VAL A 33 -23.00 4.09 -5.48
N SER A 34 -24.13 3.42 -5.70
CA SER A 34 -25.07 3.06 -4.62
C SER A 34 -24.44 2.07 -3.64
N ARG A 35 -23.50 1.23 -4.12
CA ARG A 35 -22.73 0.28 -3.32
C ARG A 35 -21.28 0.26 -3.75
N PHE A 36 -20.37 0.39 -2.81
CA PHE A 36 -18.94 0.11 -2.98
C PHE A 36 -18.59 -1.21 -2.30
N LEU A 37 -17.67 -1.96 -2.92
CA LEU A 37 -17.28 -3.29 -2.45
C LEU A 37 -16.17 -3.26 -1.39
N ALA A 38 -15.72 -2.09 -1.00
CA ALA A 38 -14.90 -1.84 0.18
C ALA A 38 -15.23 -0.48 0.77
N ARG A 39 -14.96 -0.29 2.06
CA ARG A 39 -15.10 0.99 2.78
C ARG A 39 -13.75 1.60 3.14
N SER A 40 -12.68 0.81 3.06
CA SER A 40 -11.32 1.21 3.41
C SER A 40 -10.30 0.39 2.63
N TRP A 41 -9.02 0.64 2.89
CA TRP A 41 -7.92 -0.18 2.37
C TRP A 41 -8.09 -1.69 2.67
N GLY A 42 -8.58 -2.01 3.85
CA GLY A 42 -8.72 -3.38 4.33
C GLY A 42 -10.07 -4.04 4.02
N VAL A 43 -10.85 -3.52 3.08
CA VAL A 43 -12.25 -3.86 2.80
C VAL A 43 -13.20 -3.26 3.86
N ASP A 44 -12.90 -3.45 5.14
CA ASP A 44 -13.58 -2.88 6.29
C ASP A 44 -12.65 -1.92 7.08
N GLU A 45 -13.19 -1.21 8.04
CA GLU A 45 -12.47 -0.28 8.92
C GLU A 45 -11.50 -0.97 9.89
N ARG A 46 -11.56 -2.30 10.02
CA ARG A 46 -10.71 -3.13 10.88
C ARG A 46 -9.46 -3.66 10.15
N ASN A 47 -9.36 -3.40 8.85
CA ASN A 47 -8.30 -3.85 7.96
C ASN A 47 -8.17 -5.38 7.84
N THR A 48 -9.28 -6.12 7.95
CA THR A 48 -9.25 -7.59 7.89
C THR A 48 -8.83 -8.13 6.52
N ARG A 49 -8.98 -7.36 5.44
CA ARG A 49 -8.78 -7.76 4.04
C ARG A 49 -9.55 -9.03 3.66
N TYR A 50 -10.63 -9.27 4.35
CA TYR A 50 -11.60 -10.30 4.04
C TYR A 50 -12.77 -9.70 3.26
N GLN A 51 -13.06 -10.26 2.07
CA GLN A 51 -14.17 -9.82 1.23
C GLN A 51 -15.36 -10.76 1.37
N PRO A 52 -16.35 -10.41 2.20
CA PRO A 52 -17.48 -11.30 2.46
C PRO A 52 -18.46 -11.42 1.27
N GLN A 53 -18.35 -10.51 0.29
CA GLN A 53 -19.23 -10.45 -0.87
C GLN A 53 -18.62 -11.14 -2.10
N SER A 54 -17.36 -11.60 -2.02
CA SER A 54 -16.72 -12.29 -3.15
C SER A 54 -17.33 -13.66 -3.38
N THR A 55 -17.58 -13.99 -4.65
CA THR A 55 -18.00 -15.32 -5.07
C THR A 55 -16.83 -16.29 -5.27
N LEU A 56 -15.57 -15.80 -5.19
CA LEU A 56 -14.38 -16.62 -5.33
C LEU A 56 -14.26 -17.61 -4.17
N SER A 57 -14.13 -18.89 -4.50
CA SER A 57 -14.01 -19.98 -3.54
C SER A 57 -13.13 -21.09 -4.11
N SER A 58 -12.83 -22.11 -3.32
CA SER A 58 -12.08 -23.30 -3.81
C SER A 58 -12.83 -24.06 -4.90
N ALA A 59 -14.13 -23.93 -5.00
CA ALA A 59 -14.96 -24.59 -6.01
C ALA A 59 -14.80 -24.01 -7.42
N ASN A 60 -14.50 -22.70 -7.52
CA ASN A 60 -14.45 -22.00 -8.81
C ASN A 60 -13.11 -21.32 -9.12
N ALA A 61 -12.17 -21.30 -8.19
CA ALA A 61 -10.88 -20.62 -8.37
C ALA A 61 -10.12 -21.11 -9.62
N ALA A 62 -10.17 -22.41 -9.93
CA ALA A 62 -9.49 -22.98 -11.09
C ALA A 62 -10.01 -22.44 -12.44
N GLY A 63 -11.20 -21.86 -12.46
CA GLY A 63 -11.84 -21.27 -13.64
C GLY A 63 -11.66 -19.75 -13.75
N LEU A 64 -10.80 -19.12 -12.96
CA LEU A 64 -10.51 -17.69 -13.10
C LEU A 64 -9.96 -17.38 -14.49
N GLU A 65 -10.58 -16.43 -15.18
CA GLU A 65 -10.19 -16.00 -16.53
C GLU A 65 -9.92 -14.51 -16.58
N LEU A 66 -8.89 -14.10 -17.33
CA LEU A 66 -8.62 -12.69 -17.60
C LEU A 66 -9.75 -12.11 -18.48
N ALA A 67 -10.51 -11.17 -17.89
CA ALA A 67 -11.64 -10.55 -18.57
C ALA A 67 -11.19 -9.40 -19.48
N TRP A 68 -10.38 -8.49 -18.96
CA TRP A 68 -9.81 -7.38 -19.69
C TRP A 68 -8.57 -6.81 -18.99
N VAL A 69 -7.79 -6.04 -19.73
CA VAL A 69 -6.58 -5.36 -19.27
C VAL A 69 -6.66 -3.90 -19.63
N TYR A 70 -6.31 -3.02 -18.70
CA TYR A 70 -6.14 -1.59 -18.95
C TYR A 70 -4.67 -1.20 -18.74
N GLY A 71 -4.09 -0.49 -19.71
CA GLY A 71 -2.71 -0.01 -19.66
C GLY A 71 -2.63 1.31 -18.90
N LEU A 72 -1.97 1.30 -17.75
CA LEU A 72 -1.76 2.49 -16.94
C LEU A 72 -0.65 3.36 -17.51
N ALA A 73 -0.74 4.68 -17.32
CA ALA A 73 0.30 5.62 -17.78
C ALA A 73 1.56 5.60 -16.90
N SER A 74 1.48 5.05 -15.69
CA SER A 74 2.64 4.85 -14.81
C SER A 74 3.30 3.52 -15.07
N ASP A 75 4.63 3.48 -15.12
CA ASP A 75 5.44 2.26 -15.16
C ASP A 75 5.73 1.67 -13.76
N THR A 76 5.25 2.34 -12.71
CA THR A 76 5.35 1.93 -11.31
C THR A 76 4.01 2.18 -10.58
N PRO A 77 2.89 1.63 -11.09
CA PRO A 77 1.56 1.89 -10.54
C PRO A 77 1.41 1.29 -9.14
N ARG A 78 0.86 2.08 -8.22
CA ARG A 78 0.82 1.71 -6.80
C ARG A 78 -0.57 1.79 -6.17
N SER A 79 -1.54 2.44 -6.80
CA SER A 79 -2.87 2.57 -6.18
C SER A 79 -3.59 1.24 -6.04
N LEU A 80 -4.33 1.04 -4.93
CA LEU A 80 -5.28 -0.06 -4.84
C LEU A 80 -6.58 0.38 -5.52
N PRO A 81 -7.08 -0.36 -6.52
CA PRO A 81 -8.36 -0.09 -7.15
C PRO A 81 -9.53 -0.22 -6.17
N LEU A 82 -10.60 0.52 -6.43
CA LEU A 82 -11.90 0.37 -5.78
C LEU A 82 -12.93 -0.06 -6.81
N VAL A 83 -13.85 -0.94 -6.43
CA VAL A 83 -14.93 -1.40 -7.30
C VAL A 83 -16.27 -0.99 -6.70
N SER A 84 -17.15 -0.41 -7.52
CA SER A 84 -18.55 -0.21 -7.21
C SER A 84 -19.42 -1.22 -7.97
N GLU A 85 -20.71 -0.99 -8.02
CA GLU A 85 -21.68 -1.87 -8.69
C GLU A 85 -21.33 -2.11 -10.18
N ASP A 86 -20.89 -1.07 -10.88
CA ASP A 86 -20.63 -1.11 -12.31
C ASP A 86 -19.31 -0.44 -12.74
N THR A 87 -18.47 0.01 -11.80
CA THR A 87 -17.29 0.82 -12.10
C THR A 87 -16.06 0.38 -11.31
N VAL A 88 -14.90 0.37 -11.96
CA VAL A 88 -13.57 0.21 -11.37
C VAL A 88 -12.88 1.58 -11.35
N PHE A 89 -12.47 2.04 -10.18
CA PHE A 89 -11.71 3.28 -10.00
C PHE A 89 -10.25 2.95 -9.72
N VAL A 90 -9.32 3.59 -10.44
CA VAL A 90 -7.88 3.34 -10.28
C VAL A 90 -7.05 4.59 -10.54
N GLY A 91 -5.94 4.72 -9.82
CA GLY A 91 -4.95 5.75 -10.11
C GLY A 91 -4.13 5.38 -11.36
N ASP A 92 -4.15 6.26 -12.36
CA ASP A 92 -3.51 6.08 -13.66
C ASP A 92 -2.24 6.95 -13.79
N GLY A 93 -1.43 6.96 -12.75
CA GLY A 93 -0.18 7.72 -12.74
C GLY A 93 -0.37 9.20 -13.06
N PRO A 94 0.37 9.75 -14.04
CA PRO A 94 0.31 11.18 -14.37
C PRO A 94 -1.00 11.59 -15.07
N ARG A 95 -1.87 10.66 -15.46
CA ARG A 95 -3.21 10.99 -15.94
C ARG A 95 -4.19 11.28 -14.82
N GLY A 96 -3.96 10.73 -13.63
CA GLY A 96 -4.75 10.97 -12.45
C GLY A 96 -5.63 9.81 -12.02
N LEU A 97 -6.88 10.07 -11.62
CA LEU A 97 -7.85 9.05 -11.25
C LEU A 97 -8.79 8.78 -12.42
N VAL A 98 -8.96 7.51 -12.79
CA VAL A 98 -9.87 7.09 -13.85
C VAL A 98 -10.98 6.20 -13.30
N ALA A 99 -12.18 6.35 -13.88
CA ALA A 99 -13.33 5.47 -13.67
C ALA A 99 -13.55 4.65 -14.95
N LEU A 100 -13.50 3.34 -14.82
CA LEU A 100 -13.59 2.38 -15.88
C LEU A 100 -14.89 1.58 -15.75
N ASP A 101 -15.55 1.31 -16.87
CA ASP A 101 -16.68 0.38 -16.89
C ASP A 101 -16.23 -1.01 -16.42
N ARG A 102 -16.95 -1.57 -15.46
CA ARG A 102 -16.60 -2.86 -14.83
C ARG A 102 -16.61 -4.03 -15.80
N ALA A 103 -17.47 -3.99 -16.83
CA ALA A 103 -17.66 -5.11 -17.73
C ALA A 103 -16.58 -5.19 -18.82
N ASN A 104 -16.05 -4.04 -19.28
CA ASN A 104 -15.18 -3.99 -20.46
C ASN A 104 -13.97 -3.04 -20.35
N GLY A 105 -13.86 -2.25 -19.27
CA GLY A 105 -12.71 -1.37 -19.03
C GLY A 105 -12.67 -0.08 -19.83
N CYS A 106 -13.76 0.32 -20.53
CA CYS A 106 -13.80 1.64 -21.20
C CYS A 106 -13.84 2.78 -20.17
N GLU A 107 -13.30 3.94 -20.51
CA GLU A 107 -13.29 5.11 -19.60
C GLU A 107 -14.65 5.79 -19.55
N ARG A 108 -15.20 5.93 -18.34
CA ARG A 108 -16.42 6.69 -18.05
C ARG A 108 -16.10 8.16 -17.79
N TRP A 109 -15.11 8.41 -16.92
CA TRP A 109 -14.59 9.73 -16.63
C TRP A 109 -13.14 9.66 -16.13
N MET A 110 -12.46 10.80 -16.16
CA MET A 110 -11.12 10.98 -15.62
C MET A 110 -11.04 12.28 -14.84
N PHE A 111 -10.47 12.23 -13.62
CA PHE A 111 -10.01 13.39 -12.88
C PHE A 111 -8.53 13.62 -13.20
N PRO A 112 -8.16 14.68 -13.95
CA PRO A 112 -6.78 14.93 -14.32
C PRO A 112 -5.95 15.31 -13.10
N HIS A 113 -4.85 14.59 -12.89
CA HIS A 113 -3.96 14.83 -11.77
C HIS A 113 -2.53 14.39 -12.14
N ASP A 114 -1.61 15.33 -12.22
CA ASP A 114 -0.23 15.11 -12.63
C ASP A 114 0.69 14.61 -11.49
N GLY A 115 0.10 14.09 -10.43
CA GLY A 115 0.79 13.53 -9.25
C GLY A 115 0.89 12.02 -9.26
N SER A 116 1.20 11.47 -8.09
CA SER A 116 1.29 10.02 -7.88
C SER A 116 0.28 9.58 -6.83
N ILE A 117 -0.83 9.01 -7.29
CA ILE A 117 -1.81 8.36 -6.40
C ILE A 117 -1.17 7.09 -5.85
N SER A 118 -0.81 7.10 -4.57
CA SER A 118 -0.02 6.05 -3.93
C SER A 118 -0.78 5.24 -2.89
N SER A 119 -2.03 5.62 -2.60
CA SER A 119 -2.92 4.97 -1.65
C SER A 119 -3.97 4.09 -2.35
N ALA A 120 -4.78 3.40 -1.55
CA ALA A 120 -6.07 2.93 -2.03
C ALA A 120 -6.97 4.12 -2.38
N ILE A 121 -7.87 3.89 -3.35
CA ILE A 121 -9.04 4.74 -3.56
C ILE A 121 -10.10 4.28 -2.56
N VAL A 122 -10.56 5.17 -1.69
CA VAL A 122 -11.55 4.82 -0.66
C VAL A 122 -12.85 5.60 -0.86
N PRO A 123 -14.00 4.94 -0.72
CA PRO A 123 -15.28 5.62 -0.82
C PRO A 123 -15.56 6.37 0.47
N ALA A 124 -16.25 7.49 0.34
CA ALA A 124 -16.77 8.25 1.46
C ALA A 124 -18.14 8.83 1.10
N GLN A 125 -18.96 9.11 2.10
CA GLN A 125 -20.29 9.62 1.91
C GLN A 125 -20.55 10.80 2.84
N THR A 126 -20.96 11.92 2.27
CA THR A 126 -21.58 13.02 3.04
C THR A 126 -23.09 12.99 2.87
N ALA A 127 -23.80 13.84 3.60
CA ALA A 127 -25.25 13.99 3.42
C ALA A 127 -25.61 14.45 1.99
N GLU A 128 -24.68 15.12 1.30
CA GLU A 128 -24.92 15.73 0.00
C GLU A 128 -24.55 14.85 -1.18
N ARG A 129 -23.46 14.03 -1.06
CA ARG A 129 -22.91 13.33 -2.20
C ARG A 129 -21.99 12.15 -1.84
N PRO A 130 -21.89 11.13 -2.70
CA PRO A 130 -20.83 10.13 -2.65
C PRO A 130 -19.50 10.71 -3.14
N MET A 131 -18.41 10.36 -2.48
CA MET A 131 -17.07 10.84 -2.79
C MET A 131 -16.08 9.69 -2.91
N LEU A 132 -15.00 9.93 -3.65
CA LEU A 132 -13.78 9.14 -3.60
C LEU A 132 -12.69 9.97 -2.96
N VAL A 133 -12.00 9.38 -2.01
CA VAL A 133 -10.84 9.99 -1.35
C VAL A 133 -9.59 9.20 -1.71
N PHE A 134 -8.51 9.90 -2.02
CA PHE A 134 -7.21 9.29 -2.28
C PHE A 134 -6.07 10.21 -1.84
N ASN A 135 -4.93 9.61 -1.57
CA ASN A 135 -3.74 10.33 -1.18
C ASN A 135 -2.76 10.41 -2.35
N ASP A 136 -2.32 11.61 -2.68
CA ASP A 136 -1.13 11.84 -3.47
C ASP A 136 0.09 11.94 -2.56
N ARG A 137 1.15 11.25 -2.92
CA ARG A 137 2.35 11.11 -2.07
C ARG A 137 2.92 12.44 -1.61
N THR A 138 2.90 13.46 -2.47
CA THR A 138 3.57 14.75 -2.25
C THR A 138 2.62 15.94 -2.22
N ARG A 139 1.39 15.77 -2.70
CA ARG A 139 0.46 16.90 -2.92
C ARG A 139 -0.67 16.95 -1.92
N GLY A 140 -0.82 15.93 -1.08
CA GLY A 140 -1.85 15.88 -0.04
C GLY A 140 -2.96 14.89 -0.33
N ILE A 141 -4.12 15.17 0.22
CA ILE A 141 -5.31 14.33 0.17
C ILE A 141 -6.35 15.01 -0.68
N PHE A 142 -7.01 14.27 -1.54
CA PHE A 142 -7.98 14.75 -2.50
C PHE A 142 -9.32 14.07 -2.28
N ALA A 143 -10.40 14.82 -2.46
CA ALA A 143 -11.74 14.28 -2.58
C ALA A 143 -12.36 14.72 -3.91
N VAL A 144 -12.98 13.78 -4.60
CA VAL A 144 -13.71 14.02 -5.84
C VAL A 144 -15.10 13.42 -5.75
N ASP A 145 -16.06 13.96 -6.49
CA ASP A 145 -17.38 13.38 -6.65
C ASP A 145 -17.25 12.02 -7.35
N ALA A 146 -17.83 10.97 -6.77
CA ALA A 146 -17.65 9.60 -7.27
C ALA A 146 -18.36 9.34 -8.61
N ARG A 147 -19.39 10.13 -8.96
CA ARG A 147 -20.12 9.98 -10.21
C ARG A 147 -19.45 10.68 -11.38
N SER A 148 -18.85 11.84 -11.14
CA SER A 148 -18.36 12.73 -12.19
C SER A 148 -16.84 12.97 -12.20
N GLY A 149 -16.12 12.57 -11.14
CA GLY A 149 -14.72 12.92 -10.95
C GLY A 149 -14.48 14.41 -10.66
N THR A 150 -15.55 15.20 -10.43
CA THR A 150 -15.42 16.63 -10.14
C THR A 150 -14.71 16.86 -8.80
N PRO A 151 -13.68 17.71 -8.73
CA PRO A 151 -12.97 17.98 -7.48
C PRO A 151 -13.88 18.63 -6.44
N ILE A 152 -13.79 18.16 -5.20
CA ILE A 152 -14.54 18.73 -4.07
C ILE A 152 -13.62 19.55 -3.17
N TRP A 153 -12.55 18.93 -2.69
CA TRP A 153 -11.51 19.61 -1.90
C TRP A 153 -10.15 18.90 -2.03
N ARG A 154 -9.12 19.66 -1.66
CA ARG A 154 -7.78 19.17 -1.42
C ARG A 154 -7.31 19.68 -0.06
N THR A 155 -6.60 18.83 0.70
CA THR A 155 -6.08 19.18 2.02
C THR A 155 -4.71 18.56 2.29
N GLY A 156 -4.10 18.94 3.41
CA GLY A 156 -2.83 18.42 3.89
C GLY A 156 -2.42 19.03 5.23
N THR A 157 -1.16 18.84 5.63
CA THR A 157 -0.56 19.42 6.83
C THR A 157 0.38 20.54 6.42
N ASP A 158 -0.12 21.77 6.30
CA ASP A 158 0.64 22.95 5.85
C ASP A 158 1.83 23.30 6.75
N ASP A 159 1.76 22.91 8.02
CA ASP A 159 2.83 23.04 9.01
C ASP A 159 3.94 21.97 8.87
N GLN A 160 3.79 21.01 7.95
CA GLN A 160 4.80 20.00 7.61
C GLN A 160 5.01 19.94 6.08
N PRO A 161 5.79 20.85 5.50
CA PRO A 161 5.91 20.98 4.03
C PRO A 161 6.57 19.77 3.35
N LEU A 162 7.25 18.92 4.11
CA LEU A 162 7.89 17.69 3.64
C LEU A 162 7.08 16.44 3.98
N ALA A 163 5.81 16.60 4.39
CA ALA A 163 4.94 15.48 4.64
C ALA A 163 4.71 14.64 3.37
N TRP A 164 4.74 13.33 3.51
CA TRP A 164 4.28 12.38 2.52
C TRP A 164 2.98 11.71 3.00
N TYR A 165 2.07 11.53 2.06
CA TYR A 165 0.77 10.88 2.28
C TYR A 165 0.78 9.50 1.64
N SER A 166 1.74 8.64 2.06
CA SER A 166 2.00 7.33 1.44
C SER A 166 0.98 6.27 1.84
N GLY A 167 0.41 6.37 3.04
CA GLY A 167 -0.61 5.46 3.54
C GLY A 167 -2.00 5.80 3.02
N THR A 168 -2.97 4.93 3.27
CA THR A 168 -4.36 5.16 2.90
C THR A 168 -5.12 5.83 4.04
N SER A 169 -5.86 6.88 3.73
CA SER A 169 -6.77 7.55 4.67
C SER A 169 -8.00 6.69 4.96
N LEU A 170 -8.53 6.79 6.18
CA LEU A 170 -9.69 6.03 6.66
C LEU A 170 -10.86 6.99 6.95
N PRO A 171 -11.93 6.96 6.17
CA PRO A 171 -13.16 7.71 6.47
C PRO A 171 -14.02 6.96 7.49
N ILE A 172 -14.39 7.62 8.59
CA ILE A 172 -15.34 7.12 9.61
C ILE A 172 -16.34 8.23 9.94
N GLY A 173 -17.61 8.00 9.65
CA GLY A 173 -18.63 9.02 9.85
C GLY A 173 -18.34 10.29 9.06
N ASP A 174 -18.19 11.41 9.75
CA ASP A 174 -17.88 12.73 9.18
C ASP A 174 -16.39 13.10 9.25
N THR A 175 -15.53 12.16 9.61
CA THR A 175 -14.11 12.39 9.83
C THR A 175 -13.25 11.50 8.94
N LEU A 176 -12.20 12.08 8.36
CA LEU A 176 -11.17 11.39 7.60
C LEU A 176 -9.88 11.35 8.41
N TYR A 177 -9.37 10.15 8.69
CA TYR A 177 -8.10 9.94 9.39
C TYR A 177 -6.99 9.61 8.41
N ALA A 178 -5.97 10.44 8.36
CA ALA A 178 -4.88 10.33 7.40
C ALA A 178 -3.54 10.05 8.07
N PRO A 179 -2.84 8.98 7.66
CA PRO A 179 -1.48 8.72 8.08
C PRO A 179 -0.50 9.68 7.40
N ILE A 180 0.45 10.19 8.16
CA ILE A 180 1.45 11.15 7.72
C ILE A 180 2.85 10.55 7.85
N SER A 181 3.56 10.49 6.75
CA SER A 181 4.96 10.12 6.64
C SER A 181 5.81 11.31 6.17
N SER A 182 7.05 11.09 5.75
CA SER A 182 7.93 12.19 5.37
C SER A 182 8.82 11.86 4.17
N MET A 183 8.99 12.87 3.32
CA MET A 183 9.94 12.91 2.22
C MET A 183 11.41 12.84 2.70
N GLU A 184 11.70 13.20 3.95
CA GLU A 184 13.06 13.31 4.46
C GLU A 184 13.80 11.97 4.49
N VAL A 185 13.09 10.83 4.59
CA VAL A 185 13.72 9.52 4.47
C VAL A 185 14.54 9.38 3.17
N ALA A 186 14.05 9.97 2.07
CA ALA A 186 14.70 9.97 0.76
C ALA A 186 15.60 11.20 0.56
N LEU A 187 15.19 12.38 1.00
CA LEU A 187 16.00 13.62 0.89
C LEU A 187 17.33 13.52 1.61
N ALA A 188 17.41 12.71 2.65
CA ALA A 188 18.64 12.40 3.37
C ALA A 188 19.75 11.83 2.46
N MET A 189 19.43 11.25 1.30
CA MET A 189 20.44 10.83 0.31
C MET A 189 21.25 12.00 -0.26
N ASN A 190 20.75 13.23 -0.15
CA ASN A 190 21.55 14.42 -0.48
C ASN A 190 22.42 14.82 0.72
N PRO A 191 23.75 14.72 0.63
CA PRO A 191 24.65 15.02 1.75
C PRO A 191 24.67 16.51 2.16
N PHE A 192 24.13 17.39 1.32
CA PHE A 192 23.99 18.82 1.61
C PHE A 192 22.63 19.18 2.23
N TYR A 193 21.76 18.19 2.41
CA TYR A 193 20.47 18.38 3.09
C TYR A 193 20.65 18.35 4.60
N GLY A 194 20.18 19.39 5.29
CA GLY A 194 20.15 19.43 6.76
C GLY A 194 19.06 18.52 7.31
N CYS A 195 19.41 17.31 7.69
CA CYS A 195 18.47 16.27 8.11
C CYS A 195 18.34 16.18 9.64
N CYS A 196 17.18 15.87 10.23
CA CYS A 196 15.83 15.83 9.67
C CYS A 196 14.88 16.55 10.61
N THR A 197 13.86 17.20 10.09
CA THR A 197 12.99 18.13 10.84
C THR A 197 11.53 17.69 10.93
N THR A 198 11.13 16.64 10.23
CA THR A 198 9.76 16.16 10.20
C THR A 198 9.47 15.09 11.22
N ARG A 199 8.20 15.00 11.58
CA ARG A 199 7.65 13.96 12.48
C ARG A 199 6.48 13.30 11.79
N GLY A 200 6.43 11.96 11.88
CA GLY A 200 5.26 11.21 11.47
C GLY A 200 4.04 11.54 12.32
N GLY A 201 2.89 11.03 11.94
CA GLY A 201 1.67 11.27 12.71
C GLY A 201 0.40 10.75 12.05
N VAL A 202 -0.72 11.06 12.69
CA VAL A 202 -2.06 10.91 12.14
C VAL A 202 -2.79 12.24 12.26
N ALA A 203 -3.46 12.65 11.20
CA ALA A 203 -4.30 13.85 11.19
C ALA A 203 -5.76 13.48 10.96
N ALA A 204 -6.68 14.20 11.60
CA ALA A 204 -8.11 14.11 11.35
C ALA A 204 -8.60 15.34 10.61
N PHE A 205 -9.40 15.10 9.58
CA PHE A 205 -10.00 16.16 8.76
C PHE A 205 -11.51 16.01 8.73
N ASP A 206 -12.20 17.12 8.63
CA ASP A 206 -13.63 17.15 8.34
C ASP A 206 -13.87 16.60 6.93
N LEU A 207 -14.69 15.56 6.81
CA LEU A 207 -14.88 14.84 5.55
C LEU A 207 -15.56 15.70 4.47
N ALA A 208 -16.45 16.62 4.86
CA ALA A 208 -17.19 17.44 3.90
C ALA A 208 -16.33 18.59 3.32
N THR A 209 -15.40 19.11 4.12
CA THR A 209 -14.67 20.35 3.79
C THR A 209 -13.16 20.16 3.61
N GLY A 210 -12.59 19.05 4.10
CA GLY A 210 -11.15 18.83 4.17
C GLY A 210 -10.45 19.67 5.26
N ALA A 211 -11.19 20.39 6.11
CA ALA A 211 -10.60 21.18 7.19
C ALA A 211 -9.99 20.27 8.27
N ARG A 212 -8.77 20.58 8.70
CA ARG A 212 -8.09 19.79 9.75
C ARG A 212 -8.76 20.00 11.09
N ARG A 213 -9.20 18.90 11.74
CA ARG A 213 -9.75 18.89 13.09
C ARG A 213 -8.66 18.80 14.16
N TRP A 214 -7.72 17.86 13.98
CA TRP A 214 -6.55 17.69 14.85
C TRP A 214 -5.38 17.04 14.10
N PHE A 215 -4.18 17.14 14.69
CA PHE A 215 -2.98 16.43 14.25
C PHE A 215 -2.24 15.90 15.49
N LEU A 216 -1.97 14.59 15.50
CA LEU A 216 -1.14 13.91 16.50
C LEU A 216 0.23 13.61 15.89
N PRO A 217 1.30 14.34 16.24
CA PRO A 217 2.65 13.93 15.89
C PRO A 217 3.06 12.72 16.73
N THR A 218 3.69 11.72 16.11
CA THR A 218 4.21 10.53 16.81
C THR A 218 5.36 10.87 17.76
N ILE A 219 6.14 11.88 17.43
CA ILE A 219 7.17 12.46 18.30
C ILE A 219 6.66 13.80 18.83
N THR A 220 6.46 13.90 20.13
CA THR A 220 5.92 15.12 20.76
C THR A 220 6.90 16.29 20.74
N GLU A 221 8.20 16.01 20.92
CA GLU A 221 9.24 17.04 20.87
C GLU A 221 9.47 17.51 19.42
N ALA A 222 9.51 18.83 19.25
CA ALA A 222 9.91 19.42 17.97
C ALA A 222 11.41 19.16 17.73
N PRO A 223 11.82 18.79 16.50
CA PRO A 223 13.23 18.63 16.17
C PRO A 223 14.03 19.92 16.46
N LYS A 224 15.20 19.74 17.04
CA LYS A 224 16.16 20.82 17.36
C LYS A 224 17.48 20.54 16.68
N ARG A 225 18.29 21.56 16.47
CA ARG A 225 19.64 21.39 15.98
C ARG A 225 20.44 20.54 16.97
N THR A 226 21.00 19.43 16.51
CA THR A 226 21.79 18.48 17.29
C THR A 226 23.29 18.56 16.98
N GLY A 227 23.65 19.05 15.79
CA GLY A 227 25.02 19.15 15.35
C GLY A 227 25.13 19.78 13.96
N SER A 228 26.27 19.54 13.33
CA SER A 228 26.51 19.85 11.93
C SER A 228 27.63 18.96 11.37
N HIS A 229 27.54 18.62 10.08
CA HIS A 229 28.64 18.04 9.35
C HIS A 229 29.22 19.04 8.33
N TRP A 230 30.49 18.83 7.95
CA TRP A 230 31.25 19.74 7.09
C TRP A 230 31.22 21.22 7.53
N PHE A 231 30.94 21.48 8.83
CA PHE A 231 30.85 22.80 9.48
C PHE A 231 29.68 23.71 9.02
N PHE A 232 28.93 23.35 7.99
CA PHE A 232 27.88 24.22 7.43
C PHE A 232 26.53 23.54 7.15
N VAL A 233 26.43 22.22 7.22
CA VAL A 233 25.15 21.51 7.09
C VAL A 233 24.65 21.11 8.46
N ASP A 234 23.55 21.71 8.88
CA ASP A 234 22.97 21.47 10.21
C ASP A 234 22.28 20.10 10.29
N GLU A 235 22.38 19.47 11.44
CA GLU A 235 21.71 18.24 11.81
C GLU A 235 20.62 18.51 12.82
N TYR A 236 19.48 17.85 12.69
CA TYR A 236 18.31 18.04 13.55
C TYR A 236 17.77 16.72 14.08
N GLY A 237 17.10 16.76 15.24
CA GLY A 237 16.44 15.62 15.85
C GLY A 237 15.71 15.97 17.16
N PRO A 238 14.89 15.04 17.69
CA PRO A 238 14.47 13.78 17.08
C PRO A 238 13.52 13.97 15.89
N SER A 239 13.53 13.03 14.94
CA SER A 239 12.67 13.09 13.74
C SER A 239 12.28 11.68 13.28
N GLY A 240 11.33 11.58 12.35
CA GLY A 240 10.86 10.31 11.80
C GLY A 240 9.65 9.76 12.55
N ALA A 241 9.65 8.48 12.91
CA ALA A 241 8.51 7.71 13.43
C ALA A 241 7.27 7.89 12.54
N ALA A 242 7.46 7.69 11.25
CA ALA A 242 6.45 7.90 10.20
C ALA A 242 5.29 6.93 10.33
N VAL A 243 4.07 7.38 9.98
CA VAL A 243 2.91 6.50 9.81
C VAL A 243 2.62 6.40 8.32
N TRP A 244 2.75 5.18 7.76
CA TRP A 244 2.56 4.95 6.34
C TRP A 244 1.67 3.74 6.00
N GLY A 245 1.20 3.00 7.02
CA GLY A 245 0.08 2.06 6.94
C GLY A 245 -1.26 2.75 7.15
N ALA A 246 -2.34 2.14 6.66
CA ALA A 246 -3.71 2.60 6.95
C ALA A 246 -4.05 2.34 8.43
N PRO A 247 -4.62 3.28 9.18
CA PRO A 247 -5.09 3.01 10.53
C PRO A 247 -6.28 2.03 10.51
N SER A 248 -6.44 1.21 11.55
CA SER A 248 -7.68 0.48 11.81
C SER A 248 -8.52 1.19 12.87
N PHE A 249 -9.83 0.94 12.86
CA PHE A 249 -10.77 1.59 13.75
C PHE A 249 -11.58 0.58 14.58
N ASP A 250 -11.65 0.83 15.87
CA ASP A 250 -12.48 0.09 16.81
C ASP A 250 -13.77 0.88 17.10
N ALA A 251 -14.88 0.42 16.54
CA ALA A 251 -16.17 1.06 16.72
C ALA A 251 -16.70 0.97 18.18
N THR A 252 -16.23 0.01 18.98
CA THR A 252 -16.65 -0.16 20.37
C THR A 252 -15.94 0.85 21.28
N ARG A 253 -14.63 1.00 21.10
CA ARG A 253 -13.79 1.92 21.91
C ARG A 253 -13.72 3.32 21.33
N GLN A 254 -14.10 3.49 20.05
CA GLN A 254 -13.91 4.71 19.27
C GLN A 254 -12.41 5.07 19.17
N TRP A 255 -11.57 4.06 18.99
CA TRP A 255 -10.11 4.21 18.90
C TRP A 255 -9.58 3.87 17.51
N LEU A 256 -8.51 4.55 17.15
CA LEU A 256 -7.68 4.23 15.99
C LEU A 256 -6.44 3.46 16.46
N TYR A 257 -6.03 2.47 15.67
CA TYR A 257 -4.75 1.80 15.87
C TYR A 257 -3.89 1.96 14.62
N PHE A 258 -2.61 2.21 14.82
CA PHE A 258 -1.63 2.32 13.73
C PHE A 258 -0.22 2.01 14.21
N GLY A 259 0.64 1.61 13.26
CA GLY A 259 2.05 1.39 13.49
C GLY A 259 2.91 2.56 13.04
N THR A 260 4.10 2.68 13.61
CA THR A 260 5.12 3.67 13.22
C THR A 260 6.37 3.00 12.67
N GLY A 261 7.10 3.73 11.85
CA GLY A 261 8.42 3.35 11.40
C GLY A 261 9.54 3.91 12.28
N GLN A 262 10.76 3.79 11.79
CA GLN A 262 12.00 4.18 12.45
C GLN A 262 12.13 5.69 12.67
N ASN A 263 13.06 6.10 13.53
CA ASN A 263 13.54 7.49 13.57
C ASN A 263 14.42 7.78 12.33
N TYR A 264 14.49 9.03 11.89
CA TYR A 264 15.38 9.48 10.81
C TYR A 264 16.69 10.08 11.34
N SER A 265 16.70 10.50 12.60
CA SER A 265 17.84 11.08 13.26
C SER A 265 17.84 10.79 14.76
N HIS A 266 18.99 10.94 15.39
CA HIS A 266 19.12 10.89 16.86
C HIS A 266 18.69 12.21 17.53
N PRO A 267 18.25 12.14 18.82
CA PRO A 267 18.08 10.93 19.61
C PRO A 267 16.90 10.09 19.14
N THR A 268 16.99 8.77 19.30
CA THR A 268 15.85 7.88 19.07
C THR A 268 14.77 8.06 20.13
N THR A 269 13.54 7.74 19.78
CA THR A 269 12.38 7.92 20.64
C THR A 269 11.68 6.59 20.92
N ALA A 270 10.95 6.50 22.03
CA ALA A 270 10.11 5.35 22.36
C ALA A 270 8.81 5.28 21.50
N THR A 271 8.77 6.02 20.41
CA THR A 271 7.63 6.12 19.50
C THR A 271 7.93 5.63 18.07
N SER A 272 9.20 5.28 17.80
CA SER A 272 9.57 4.53 16.58
C SER A 272 9.26 3.06 16.77
N ASP A 273 8.94 2.38 15.68
CA ASP A 273 8.63 0.94 15.65
C ASP A 273 7.66 0.54 16.76
N ALA A 274 6.60 1.30 16.86
CA ALA A 274 5.61 1.22 17.92
C ALA A 274 4.19 1.12 17.38
N ILE A 275 3.31 0.50 18.16
CA ILE A 275 1.87 0.50 17.92
C ILE A 275 1.21 1.50 18.87
N PHE A 276 0.29 2.28 18.33
CA PHE A 276 -0.48 3.28 19.03
C PHE A 276 -1.97 2.93 19.05
N ALA A 277 -2.62 3.21 20.18
CA ALA A 277 -4.06 3.34 20.30
C ALA A 277 -4.40 4.79 20.63
N VAL A 278 -5.30 5.37 19.87
CA VAL A 278 -5.61 6.80 19.92
C VAL A 278 -7.12 7.02 19.91
N ASP A 279 -7.64 7.86 20.78
CA ASP A 279 -9.03 8.29 20.73
C ASP A 279 -9.31 9.03 19.40
N ALA A 280 -10.27 8.56 18.65
CA ALA A 280 -10.53 9.03 17.30
C ALA A 280 -11.07 10.47 17.27
N ALA A 281 -11.83 10.88 18.29
CA ALA A 281 -12.43 12.21 18.34
C ALA A 281 -11.40 13.30 18.68
N THR A 282 -10.43 12.98 19.53
CA THR A 282 -9.53 13.96 20.14
C THR A 282 -8.07 13.84 19.70
N GLY A 283 -7.66 12.70 19.13
CA GLY A 283 -6.26 12.39 18.88
C GLY A 283 -5.45 12.07 20.15
N THR A 284 -6.11 11.83 21.29
CA THR A 284 -5.43 11.52 22.56
C THR A 284 -4.91 10.09 22.56
N VAL A 285 -3.62 9.91 22.86
CA VAL A 285 -3.01 8.58 22.97
C VAL A 285 -3.55 7.88 24.22
N GLN A 286 -4.15 6.70 24.01
CA GLN A 286 -4.67 5.84 25.08
C GLN A 286 -3.57 4.92 25.61
N TRP A 287 -2.84 4.29 24.70
CA TRP A 287 -1.62 3.55 24.98
C TRP A 287 -0.70 3.52 23.75
N ARG A 288 0.56 3.22 23.99
CA ARG A 288 1.55 2.91 22.95
C ARG A 288 2.49 1.83 23.44
N ARG A 289 3.00 1.03 22.49
CA ARG A 289 3.97 -0.03 22.76
C ARG A 289 5.05 -0.06 21.69
N GLN A 290 6.29 0.15 22.07
CA GLN A 290 7.45 0.01 21.20
C GLN A 290 7.91 -1.45 21.17
N PHE A 291 8.27 -1.96 19.99
CA PHE A 291 8.76 -3.33 19.79
C PHE A 291 10.25 -3.35 19.44
N THR A 292 10.74 -2.39 18.67
CA THR A 292 12.17 -2.26 18.36
C THR A 292 12.68 -0.90 18.85
N ALA A 293 13.59 -0.94 19.82
CA ALA A 293 14.20 0.27 20.35
C ALA A 293 15.46 0.64 19.54
N ASN A 294 15.79 1.93 19.57
CA ASN A 294 17.01 2.48 18.95
C ASN A 294 17.09 2.29 17.42
N ASP A 295 15.95 2.16 16.74
CA ASP A 295 15.93 2.16 15.28
C ASP A 295 15.99 3.59 14.76
N ALA A 296 17.10 3.90 14.09
CA ALA A 296 17.29 5.16 13.39
C ALA A 296 17.94 4.88 12.02
N TYR A 297 17.22 5.24 10.95
CA TYR A 297 17.62 4.91 9.59
C TYR A 297 17.04 5.90 8.57
N THR A 298 17.81 6.18 7.52
CA THR A 298 17.35 6.90 6.31
C THR A 298 17.88 6.19 5.07
N ALA A 299 17.36 6.52 3.89
CA ALA A 299 17.86 5.97 2.63
C ALA A 299 19.35 6.35 2.35
N ALA A 300 19.90 7.32 3.06
CA ALA A 300 21.33 7.64 3.04
C ALA A 300 22.19 6.47 3.53
N CYS A 301 21.65 5.60 4.38
CA CYS A 301 22.36 4.43 4.90
C CYS A 301 22.54 3.33 3.84
N ASN A 302 21.80 3.37 2.73
CA ASN A 302 21.98 2.45 1.61
C ASN A 302 23.32 2.65 0.88
N ASN A 303 24.11 3.65 1.25
CA ASN A 303 25.42 3.93 0.68
C ASN A 303 26.51 3.81 1.75
N ILE A 304 26.69 2.58 2.25
CA ILE A 304 27.62 2.28 3.37
C ILE A 304 29.06 2.66 3.03
N GLU A 305 29.49 2.46 1.78
CA GLU A 305 30.86 2.72 1.33
C GLU A 305 31.24 4.21 1.47
N LEU A 306 30.28 5.11 1.38
CA LEU A 306 30.52 6.55 1.43
C LEU A 306 30.47 7.15 2.84
N ASN A 307 30.21 6.35 3.88
CA ASN A 307 30.02 6.86 5.24
C ASN A 307 29.14 8.12 5.27
N HIS A 308 27.95 8.02 4.65
CA HIS A 308 27.10 9.14 4.33
C HIS A 308 26.72 9.94 5.59
N PRO A 309 26.86 11.28 5.59
CA PRO A 309 26.67 12.10 6.79
C PRO A 309 25.24 12.03 7.36
N ASN A 310 24.23 11.93 6.50
CA ASN A 310 22.82 11.84 6.92
C ASN A 310 22.36 10.40 7.28
N CYS A 311 23.27 9.42 7.30
CA CYS A 311 22.97 8.12 7.90
C CYS A 311 23.21 8.20 9.41
N PRO A 312 22.17 8.01 10.27
CA PRO A 312 22.30 8.09 11.73
C PRO A 312 23.32 7.12 12.27
N LYS A 313 24.05 7.50 13.31
CA LYS A 313 25.05 6.65 13.98
C LYS A 313 24.80 6.61 15.49
N PRO A 314 24.60 5.40 16.07
CA PRO A 314 24.50 4.09 15.42
C PRO A 314 23.28 3.97 14.49
N THR A 315 23.45 3.19 13.39
CA THR A 315 22.35 2.91 12.45
C THR A 315 21.45 1.80 12.99
N GLY A 316 20.15 1.97 12.87
CA GLY A 316 19.16 0.95 13.23
C GLY A 316 18.85 -0.02 12.08
N PRO A 317 18.03 -1.05 12.32
CA PRO A 317 17.73 -2.11 11.37
C PRO A 317 16.66 -1.75 10.31
N ASP A 318 15.93 -0.64 10.43
CA ASP A 318 14.81 -0.22 9.58
C ASP A 318 13.70 -1.28 9.52
N VAL A 319 13.10 -1.58 10.66
CA VAL A 319 12.09 -2.65 10.79
C VAL A 319 10.68 -2.13 11.11
N ASP A 320 10.24 -1.16 10.36
CA ASP A 320 8.93 -0.50 10.51
C ASP A 320 7.74 -1.44 10.72
N PHE A 321 6.70 -0.92 11.39
CA PHE A 321 5.32 -1.36 11.22
C PHE A 321 4.69 -0.62 10.02
N GLY A 322 5.01 -1.07 8.81
CA GLY A 322 4.48 -0.49 7.59
C GLY A 322 3.14 -1.07 7.17
N ALA A 323 2.93 -2.34 7.50
CA ALA A 323 1.65 -3.00 7.28
C ALA A 323 0.58 -2.41 8.23
N PRO A 324 -0.66 -2.17 7.73
CA PRO A 324 -1.78 -1.80 8.57
C PRO A 324 -2.01 -2.80 9.71
N THR A 325 -2.40 -2.29 10.88
CA THR A 325 -2.88 -3.14 11.98
C THR A 325 -4.24 -3.74 11.65
N LEU A 326 -4.48 -4.98 12.09
CA LEU A 326 -5.77 -5.66 11.93
C LEU A 326 -6.45 -5.77 13.30
N LEU A 327 -7.70 -5.36 13.38
CA LEU A 327 -8.54 -5.64 14.55
C LEU A 327 -9.44 -6.83 14.22
N VAL A 328 -9.21 -7.97 14.86
CA VAL A 328 -9.87 -9.24 14.55
C VAL A 328 -10.55 -9.84 15.76
N THR A 329 -11.56 -10.67 15.51
CA THR A 329 -12.23 -11.47 16.54
C THR A 329 -11.93 -12.95 16.31
N SER A 330 -11.35 -13.62 17.28
CA SER A 330 -11.10 -15.06 17.19
C SER A 330 -12.41 -15.86 17.26
N PRO A 331 -12.41 -17.14 16.87
CA PRO A 331 -13.59 -18.01 17.00
C PRO A 331 -14.12 -18.15 18.44
N SER A 332 -13.28 -17.93 19.46
CA SER A 332 -13.70 -17.89 20.88
C SER A 332 -14.43 -16.60 21.27
N GLY A 333 -14.49 -15.61 20.37
CA GLY A 333 -15.05 -14.29 20.63
C GLY A 333 -14.05 -13.28 21.23
N ARG A 334 -12.78 -13.65 21.37
CA ARG A 334 -11.73 -12.76 21.85
C ARG A 334 -11.32 -11.77 20.76
N GLN A 335 -11.36 -10.48 21.06
CA GLN A 335 -10.84 -9.44 20.17
C GLN A 335 -9.33 -9.29 20.34
N LEU A 336 -8.60 -9.22 19.23
CA LEU A 336 -7.16 -9.06 19.17
C LEU A 336 -6.78 -7.95 18.17
N LEU A 337 -5.77 -7.16 18.53
CA LEU A 337 -5.09 -6.25 17.63
C LEU A 337 -3.83 -6.93 17.11
N ILE A 338 -3.73 -7.14 15.81
CA ILE A 338 -2.59 -7.82 15.19
C ILE A 338 -1.77 -6.83 14.38
N ALA A 339 -0.45 -6.88 14.55
CA ALA A 339 0.51 -6.06 13.84
C ALA A 339 1.67 -6.91 13.30
N GLY A 340 2.01 -6.72 12.03
CA GLY A 340 3.17 -7.34 11.39
C GLY A 340 4.26 -6.31 11.13
N GLN A 341 5.50 -6.68 11.38
CA GLN A 341 6.69 -5.83 11.30
C GLN A 341 7.65 -6.31 10.20
N LYS A 342 8.42 -5.41 9.59
CA LYS A 342 9.49 -5.74 8.63
C LYS A 342 10.57 -6.67 9.23
N SER A 343 10.65 -6.78 10.56
CA SER A 343 11.47 -7.78 11.26
C SER A 343 11.03 -9.23 11.04
N ALA A 344 9.93 -9.47 10.32
CA ALA A 344 9.24 -10.75 10.19
C ALA A 344 8.59 -11.24 11.50
N GLU A 345 8.41 -10.36 12.46
CA GLU A 345 7.61 -10.64 13.66
C GLU A 345 6.17 -10.20 13.48
N VAL A 346 5.27 -11.03 13.98
CA VAL A 346 3.84 -10.73 14.11
C VAL A 346 3.48 -10.75 15.58
N HIS A 347 2.76 -9.72 16.01
CA HIS A 347 2.34 -9.55 17.40
C HIS A 347 0.82 -9.46 17.47
N ALA A 348 0.21 -10.24 18.35
CA ALA A 348 -1.18 -10.06 18.75
C ALA A 348 -1.23 -9.44 20.15
N MET A 349 -2.05 -8.45 20.29
CA MET A 349 -2.17 -7.63 21.51
C MET A 349 -3.62 -7.55 21.97
N ASP A 350 -3.82 -7.32 23.25
CA ASP A 350 -5.09 -6.85 23.78
C ASP A 350 -5.35 -5.42 23.26
N PRO A 351 -6.43 -5.16 22.52
CA PRO A 351 -6.67 -3.83 21.96
C PRO A 351 -6.94 -2.75 23.01
N ALA A 352 -7.36 -3.12 24.22
CA ALA A 352 -7.63 -2.17 25.30
C ALA A 352 -6.36 -1.69 26.01
N THR A 353 -5.33 -2.54 26.13
CA THR A 353 -4.13 -2.26 26.96
C THR A 353 -2.83 -2.24 26.16
N GLY A 354 -2.81 -2.82 24.94
CA GLY A 354 -1.61 -3.05 24.17
C GLY A 354 -0.72 -4.18 24.73
N ASP A 355 -1.22 -4.98 25.70
CA ASP A 355 -0.47 -6.10 26.22
C ASP A 355 -0.35 -7.22 25.20
N VAL A 356 0.86 -7.73 25.02
CA VAL A 356 1.13 -8.79 24.05
C VAL A 356 0.53 -10.10 24.52
N VAL A 357 -0.32 -10.69 23.68
CA VAL A 357 -0.94 -12.00 23.90
C VAL A 357 -0.02 -13.10 23.37
N TRP A 358 0.45 -12.91 22.14
CA TRP A 358 1.46 -13.76 21.51
C TRP A 358 2.32 -12.98 20.52
N SER A 359 3.52 -13.50 20.27
CA SER A 359 4.42 -13.01 19.22
C SER A 359 5.02 -14.20 18.48
N LYS A 360 5.19 -14.06 17.16
CA LYS A 360 5.74 -15.10 16.31
C LYS A 360 6.69 -14.50 15.28
N ARG A 361 7.94 -14.99 15.23
CA ARG A 361 8.89 -14.70 14.15
C ARG A 361 8.73 -15.77 13.06
N LEU A 362 8.60 -15.34 11.80
CA LEU A 362 8.34 -16.22 10.64
C LEU A 362 9.50 -16.25 9.65
N GLY A 363 10.33 -15.22 9.63
CA GLY A 363 11.46 -15.09 8.73
C GLY A 363 12.61 -14.33 9.36
N ARG A 364 13.62 -13.97 8.57
CA ARG A 364 14.74 -13.16 9.04
C ARG A 364 14.40 -11.67 9.14
N GLY A 365 13.49 -11.16 8.26
CA GLY A 365 13.18 -9.75 8.15
C GLY A 365 14.25 -8.93 7.40
N GLY A 366 14.18 -7.62 7.55
CA GLY A 366 15.07 -6.64 6.94
C GLY A 366 14.32 -5.44 6.36
N ILE A 367 15.03 -4.51 5.75
CA ILE A 367 14.51 -3.22 5.23
C ILE A 367 13.28 -3.37 4.33
N ILE A 368 13.26 -4.42 3.50
CA ILE A 368 12.10 -4.80 2.66
C ILE A 368 11.71 -6.27 2.89
N GLY A 369 12.20 -6.85 3.97
CA GLY A 369 11.88 -8.20 4.42
C GLY A 369 10.64 -8.24 5.31
N GLY A 370 10.36 -9.39 5.88
CA GLY A 370 9.27 -9.59 6.82
C GLY A 370 7.89 -9.24 6.27
N VAL A 371 7.01 -8.70 7.12
CA VAL A 371 5.67 -8.22 6.75
C VAL A 371 5.79 -6.78 6.27
N HIS A 372 5.55 -6.55 4.97
CA HIS A 372 5.82 -5.25 4.37
C HIS A 372 4.53 -4.43 4.15
N TRP A 373 3.56 -4.95 3.36
CA TRP A 373 2.38 -4.15 2.98
C TRP A 373 1.09 -4.57 3.66
N GLY A 374 0.91 -5.82 4.04
CA GLY A 374 -0.29 -6.17 4.79
C GLY A 374 -0.65 -7.64 4.82
N MET A 375 -1.38 -8.00 5.84
CA MET A 375 -1.91 -9.33 6.14
C MET A 375 -3.41 -9.39 5.82
N ALA A 376 -3.99 -10.60 5.84
CA ALA A 376 -5.43 -10.79 5.82
C ALA A 376 -5.86 -11.78 6.91
N ALA A 377 -7.10 -11.65 7.37
CA ALA A 377 -7.66 -12.55 8.37
C ALA A 377 -9.01 -13.08 7.93
N ASN A 378 -9.22 -14.38 8.10
CA ASN A 378 -10.54 -15.00 8.00
C ASN A 378 -10.98 -15.43 9.41
N GLU A 379 -11.79 -14.60 10.04
CA GLU A 379 -12.25 -14.79 11.42
C GLU A 379 -13.07 -16.07 11.60
N SER A 380 -13.86 -16.45 10.59
CA SER A 380 -14.70 -17.66 10.64
C SER A 380 -13.86 -18.94 10.62
N LEU A 381 -12.72 -18.93 9.93
CA LEU A 381 -11.76 -20.04 9.91
C LEU A 381 -10.74 -19.95 11.06
N GLY A 382 -10.68 -18.83 11.77
CA GLY A 382 -9.68 -18.55 12.78
C GLY A 382 -8.26 -18.42 12.22
N LEU A 383 -8.11 -18.01 10.95
CA LEU A 383 -6.84 -17.96 10.24
C LEU A 383 -6.38 -16.53 9.94
N LEU A 384 -5.11 -16.27 10.25
CA LEU A 384 -4.36 -15.09 9.84
C LEU A 384 -3.38 -15.48 8.73
N PHE A 385 -3.41 -14.77 7.61
CA PHE A 385 -2.50 -14.99 6.48
C PHE A 385 -1.42 -13.93 6.46
N VAL A 386 -0.17 -14.36 6.63
CA VAL A 386 1.00 -13.49 6.79
C VAL A 386 1.94 -13.68 5.61
N PRO A 387 2.04 -12.70 4.71
CA PRO A 387 3.02 -12.73 3.63
C PRO A 387 4.40 -12.32 4.16
N ILE A 388 5.42 -13.13 3.90
CA ILE A 388 6.81 -12.85 4.24
C ILE A 388 7.60 -12.63 2.95
N SER A 389 8.21 -11.46 2.84
CA SER A 389 9.05 -11.09 1.71
C SER A 389 10.45 -11.69 1.83
N ASP A 390 11.12 -11.44 2.94
CA ASP A 390 12.53 -11.78 3.23
C ASP A 390 13.51 -11.51 2.07
N LYS A 391 13.10 -10.57 1.19
CA LYS A 391 13.92 -10.11 0.08
C LYS A 391 15.10 -9.29 0.60
N GLU A 392 16.26 -9.47 -0.01
CA GLU A 392 17.43 -8.62 0.22
C GLU A 392 17.44 -7.40 -0.70
N ILE A 393 17.98 -6.32 -0.19
CA ILE A 393 18.51 -5.24 -1.02
C ILE A 393 19.99 -5.55 -1.27
N ASP A 394 20.43 -5.47 -2.52
CA ASP A 394 21.84 -5.69 -2.88
C ASP A 394 22.74 -4.76 -2.06
N GLY A 395 23.73 -5.33 -1.39
CA GLY A 395 24.62 -4.61 -0.47
C GLY A 395 24.15 -4.53 0.98
N PHE A 396 22.94 -5.01 1.30
CA PHE A 396 22.35 -4.99 2.67
C PHE A 396 21.80 -6.36 3.07
N PRO A 397 22.65 -7.37 3.25
CA PRO A 397 22.18 -8.67 3.69
C PRO A 397 21.66 -8.58 5.13
N ALA A 398 20.42 -8.96 5.34
CA ALA A 398 19.90 -9.17 6.69
C ALA A 398 20.46 -10.48 7.28
N PRO A 399 20.84 -10.50 8.55
CA PRO A 399 21.35 -11.73 9.18
C PRO A 399 20.26 -12.80 9.28
N GLY A 400 20.63 -14.06 9.08
CA GLY A 400 19.73 -15.22 9.17
C GLY A 400 19.38 -15.83 7.83
N THR A 401 18.62 -16.93 7.87
CA THR A 401 18.16 -17.63 6.68
C THR A 401 16.84 -17.05 6.20
N PRO A 402 16.73 -16.68 4.90
CA PRO A 402 15.45 -16.20 4.37
C PRO A 402 14.40 -17.31 4.38
N ALA A 403 13.16 -16.94 4.69
CA ALA A 403 12.02 -17.84 4.71
C ALA A 403 10.79 -17.20 4.03
N PRO A 404 10.92 -16.77 2.75
CA PRO A 404 9.82 -16.15 2.04
C PRO A 404 8.67 -17.13 1.84
N GLY A 405 7.44 -16.66 1.98
CA GLY A 405 6.25 -17.48 1.81
C GLY A 405 4.99 -16.88 2.41
N LEU A 406 3.88 -17.57 2.21
CA LEU A 406 2.62 -17.27 2.87
C LEU A 406 2.42 -18.22 4.05
N TYR A 407 2.31 -17.65 5.23
CA TYR A 407 2.10 -18.38 6.48
C TYR A 407 0.65 -18.22 6.92
N ALA A 408 -0.02 -19.31 7.25
CA ALA A 408 -1.28 -19.28 7.97
C ALA A 408 -1.05 -19.55 9.45
N LEU A 409 -1.49 -18.61 10.27
CA LEU A 409 -1.42 -18.71 11.72
C LEU A 409 -2.83 -18.83 12.30
N ASP A 410 -2.94 -19.52 13.41
CA ASP A 410 -4.12 -19.45 14.25
C ASP A 410 -4.22 -18.05 14.87
N ILE A 411 -5.37 -17.39 14.72
CA ILE A 411 -5.57 -16.01 15.20
C ILE A 411 -5.39 -15.93 16.73
N GLU A 412 -5.86 -16.92 17.47
CA GLU A 412 -5.90 -16.85 18.93
C GLU A 412 -4.57 -17.19 19.59
N THR A 413 -3.80 -18.11 19.00
CA THR A 413 -2.59 -18.66 19.59
C THR A 413 -1.29 -18.28 18.90
N GLY A 414 -1.35 -17.81 17.64
CA GLY A 414 -0.18 -17.58 16.81
C GLY A 414 0.50 -18.87 16.31
N GLU A 415 -0.10 -20.04 16.54
CA GLU A 415 0.43 -21.30 16.02
C GLU A 415 0.35 -21.36 14.50
N GLN A 416 1.45 -21.79 13.87
CA GLN A 416 1.49 -21.99 12.43
C GLN A 416 0.68 -23.21 12.04
N ARG A 417 -0.33 -23.00 11.20
CA ARG A 417 -1.17 -24.07 10.65
C ARG A 417 -0.55 -24.68 9.40
N TRP A 418 -0.03 -23.83 8.51
CA TRP A 418 0.69 -24.23 7.31
C TRP A 418 1.58 -23.08 6.80
N VAL A 419 2.49 -23.42 5.89
CA VAL A 419 3.26 -22.46 5.09
C VAL A 419 3.26 -22.89 3.63
N TYR A 420 3.08 -21.92 2.73
CA TYR A 420 3.25 -22.09 1.30
C TYR A 420 4.50 -21.35 0.84
N THR A 421 5.39 -22.08 0.20
CA THR A 421 6.59 -21.54 -0.44
C THR A 421 6.88 -22.30 -1.72
N ARG A 422 7.59 -21.71 -2.64
CA ARG A 422 8.06 -22.35 -3.87
C ARG A 422 9.40 -21.76 -4.32
N PRO A 423 10.13 -22.42 -5.22
CA PRO A 423 11.29 -21.85 -5.89
C PRO A 423 10.90 -20.57 -6.65
N SER A 424 11.85 -19.66 -6.81
CA SER A 424 11.72 -18.55 -7.76
C SER A 424 11.50 -19.10 -9.18
N ARG A 425 10.66 -18.42 -9.96
CA ARG A 425 10.37 -18.82 -11.36
C ARG A 425 11.46 -18.40 -12.34
N CYS A 426 12.34 -17.53 -11.95
CA CYS A 426 13.41 -16.95 -12.76
C CYS A 426 14.77 -17.20 -12.11
N ASP A 427 15.82 -16.94 -12.86
CA ASP A 427 17.16 -16.89 -12.32
C ASP A 427 17.25 -15.82 -11.22
N GLU A 428 17.93 -16.10 -10.13
CA GLU A 428 18.08 -15.18 -8.99
C GLU A 428 18.70 -13.83 -9.36
N THR A 429 19.34 -13.75 -10.51
CA THR A 429 19.85 -12.48 -11.07
C THR A 429 18.76 -11.58 -11.65
N GLU A 430 17.64 -12.16 -12.08
CA GLU A 430 16.51 -11.43 -12.69
C GLU A 430 15.40 -11.13 -11.71
N CYS A 431 15.05 -12.09 -10.88
CA CYS A 431 14.05 -11.93 -9.84
C CYS A 431 14.24 -12.89 -8.68
N VAL A 432 13.50 -12.64 -7.60
CA VAL A 432 13.45 -13.55 -6.44
C VAL A 432 12.01 -13.80 -6.05
N PHE A 433 11.72 -14.99 -5.51
CA PHE A 433 10.44 -15.24 -4.86
C PHE A 433 10.39 -14.50 -3.52
N GLY A 434 9.29 -13.86 -3.26
CA GLY A 434 9.00 -13.18 -2.00
C GLY A 434 7.62 -12.55 -2.02
N LEU A 435 6.98 -12.45 -0.87
CA LEU A 435 5.63 -11.92 -0.74
C LEU A 435 5.68 -10.57 -0.01
N SER A 436 5.90 -9.50 -0.77
CA SER A 436 5.87 -8.13 -0.25
C SER A 436 4.45 -7.56 -0.28
N ALA A 437 3.68 -7.87 -1.33
CA ALA A 437 2.32 -7.38 -1.48
C ALA A 437 1.38 -7.83 -0.36
N ALA A 438 0.40 -6.99 -0.05
CA ALA A 438 -0.68 -7.38 0.84
C ALA A 438 -1.52 -8.52 0.23
N VAL A 439 -1.97 -9.45 1.06
CA VAL A 439 -2.83 -10.56 0.66
C VAL A 439 -4.30 -10.24 0.91
N SER A 440 -5.20 -10.97 0.27
CA SER A 440 -6.66 -10.82 0.44
C SER A 440 -7.32 -12.17 0.60
N ALA A 441 -8.36 -12.25 1.41
CA ALA A 441 -9.10 -13.49 1.67
C ALA A 441 -10.59 -13.34 1.34
N ALA A 442 -11.21 -14.44 0.95
CA ALA A 442 -12.65 -14.56 0.79
C ALA A 442 -13.05 -16.03 0.95
N ASN A 443 -14.22 -16.31 1.49
CA ASN A 443 -14.71 -17.67 1.66
C ASN A 443 -13.63 -18.61 2.22
N ASP A 444 -13.25 -19.63 1.48
CA ASP A 444 -12.21 -20.61 1.83
C ASP A 444 -10.91 -20.44 1.02
N VAL A 445 -10.66 -19.24 0.47
CA VAL A 445 -9.46 -18.94 -0.33
C VAL A 445 -8.68 -17.75 0.19
N VAL A 446 -7.39 -17.73 -0.13
CA VAL A 446 -6.50 -16.57 0.03
C VAL A 446 -5.78 -16.30 -1.30
N VAL A 447 -5.70 -15.01 -1.67
CA VAL A 447 -5.06 -14.54 -2.90
C VAL A 447 -3.77 -13.82 -2.54
N MET A 448 -2.70 -14.18 -3.21
CA MET A 448 -1.39 -13.55 -3.05
C MET A 448 -0.74 -13.22 -4.39
N GLY A 449 0.01 -12.13 -4.42
CA GLY A 449 0.90 -11.78 -5.53
C GLY A 449 2.34 -11.78 -5.04
N SER A 450 3.26 -12.29 -5.86
CA SER A 450 4.69 -12.35 -5.53
C SER A 450 5.52 -11.38 -6.37
N ILE A 451 6.70 -11.02 -5.87
CA ILE A 451 7.58 -10.08 -6.57
C ILE A 451 8.21 -10.65 -7.85
N ASP A 452 8.16 -11.95 -8.07
CA ASP A 452 8.50 -12.61 -9.32
C ASP A 452 7.32 -12.69 -10.32
N GLY A 453 6.24 -11.95 -10.07
CA GLY A 453 5.14 -11.72 -11.01
C GLY A 453 4.09 -12.83 -11.10
N MET A 454 4.01 -13.72 -10.12
CA MET A 454 2.95 -14.73 -10.06
C MET A 454 1.81 -14.25 -9.16
N LEU A 455 0.59 -14.38 -9.66
CA LEU A 455 -0.65 -14.23 -8.90
C LEU A 455 -1.22 -15.63 -8.61
N GLU A 456 -1.46 -15.92 -7.34
CA GLU A 456 -1.80 -17.28 -6.91
C GLU A 456 -3.00 -17.26 -5.95
N VAL A 457 -3.87 -18.27 -6.09
CA VAL A 457 -5.01 -18.50 -5.20
C VAL A 457 -4.79 -19.82 -4.48
N LEU A 458 -4.82 -19.79 -3.16
CA LEU A 458 -4.64 -20.95 -2.31
C LEU A 458 -5.92 -21.27 -1.54
N HIS A 459 -6.14 -22.55 -1.26
CA HIS A 459 -7.16 -22.99 -0.32
C HIS A 459 -6.77 -22.58 1.10
N ALA A 460 -7.55 -21.70 1.70
CA ALA A 460 -7.23 -21.07 2.98
C ALA A 460 -7.01 -22.05 4.14
N PRO A 461 -7.80 -23.12 4.31
CA PRO A 461 -7.58 -24.10 5.38
C PRO A 461 -6.31 -24.95 5.24
N SER A 462 -5.81 -25.21 4.02
CA SER A 462 -4.72 -26.19 3.80
C SER A 462 -3.46 -25.64 3.12
N GLY A 463 -3.50 -24.41 2.59
CA GLY A 463 -2.40 -23.85 1.81
C GLY A 463 -2.19 -24.50 0.43
N LYS A 464 -3.13 -25.35 -0.04
CA LYS A 464 -3.03 -25.99 -1.36
C LYS A 464 -3.23 -24.95 -2.47
N LEU A 465 -2.33 -24.94 -3.46
CA LEU A 465 -2.49 -24.11 -4.67
C LEU A 465 -3.70 -24.58 -5.49
N LEU A 466 -4.60 -23.64 -5.81
CA LEU A 466 -5.80 -23.88 -6.61
C LEU A 466 -5.66 -23.32 -8.02
N TRP A 467 -5.02 -22.15 -8.15
CA TRP A 467 -4.84 -21.45 -9.41
C TRP A 467 -3.60 -20.58 -9.36
N ALA A 468 -2.95 -20.38 -10.52
CA ALA A 468 -1.78 -19.53 -10.68
C ALA A 468 -1.80 -18.84 -12.03
N TYR A 469 -1.36 -17.60 -12.07
CA TYR A 469 -1.27 -16.79 -13.27
C TYR A 469 0.07 -16.06 -13.34
N ASP A 470 0.73 -16.17 -14.51
CA ASP A 470 1.94 -15.45 -14.82
C ASP A 470 1.61 -14.08 -15.41
N ALA A 471 1.90 -13.02 -14.65
CA ALA A 471 1.67 -11.65 -15.12
C ALA A 471 2.83 -11.09 -15.97
N TRP A 472 3.99 -11.74 -16.03
CA TRP A 472 5.16 -11.26 -16.77
C TRP A 472 5.04 -11.49 -18.28
N ARG A 473 4.11 -10.78 -18.87
CA ARG A 473 3.86 -10.81 -20.32
C ARG A 473 3.39 -9.45 -20.80
N ASP A 474 3.43 -9.27 -22.14
CA ASP A 474 2.78 -8.15 -22.79
C ASP A 474 1.29 -8.43 -22.95
N TYR A 475 0.48 -7.37 -22.98
CA TYR A 475 -0.97 -7.44 -23.06
C TYR A 475 -1.53 -6.50 -24.12
N ASP A 476 -2.58 -6.93 -24.79
CA ASP A 476 -3.45 -6.09 -25.61
C ASP A 476 -4.44 -5.38 -24.69
N ALA A 477 -4.08 -4.17 -24.26
CA ALA A 477 -4.93 -3.40 -23.36
C ALA A 477 -6.11 -2.76 -24.09
N VAL A 478 -7.27 -2.70 -23.43
CA VAL A 478 -8.51 -2.15 -24.01
C VAL A 478 -8.39 -0.68 -24.41
N ASN A 479 -7.47 0.06 -23.79
CA ASN A 479 -7.19 1.47 -24.10
C ASN A 479 -6.05 1.66 -25.13
N GLY A 480 -5.53 0.59 -25.73
CA GLY A 480 -4.49 0.65 -26.76
C GLY A 480 -3.11 1.11 -26.27
N VAL A 481 -2.92 1.29 -24.96
CA VAL A 481 -1.63 1.62 -24.36
C VAL A 481 -0.74 0.39 -24.41
N ALA A 482 0.53 0.56 -24.81
CA ALA A 482 1.52 -0.51 -24.75
C ALA A 482 1.66 -0.97 -23.28
N THR A 483 1.25 -2.20 -23.01
CA THR A 483 1.06 -2.69 -21.65
C THR A 483 1.82 -3.96 -21.40
N ARG A 484 2.50 -4.00 -20.27
CA ARG A 484 3.15 -5.22 -19.76
C ARG A 484 2.87 -5.36 -18.26
N GLY A 485 2.76 -6.61 -17.81
CA GLY A 485 2.72 -6.91 -16.39
C GLY A 485 4.11 -7.02 -15.79
N GLY A 486 4.15 -7.11 -14.49
CA GLY A 486 5.40 -7.15 -13.73
C GLY A 486 5.17 -7.73 -12.32
N ALA A 487 6.03 -7.33 -11.40
CA ALA A 487 5.97 -7.74 -10.01
C ALA A 487 4.66 -7.35 -9.33
N PHE A 488 4.25 -8.14 -8.37
CA PHE A 488 3.23 -7.76 -7.39
C PHE A 488 3.91 -7.31 -6.11
N ASP A 489 3.70 -6.04 -5.79
CA ASP A 489 4.15 -5.41 -4.56
C ASP A 489 3.07 -4.42 -4.09
N ALA A 490 3.25 -3.69 -3.01
CA ALA A 490 2.29 -2.76 -2.45
C ALA A 490 0.94 -3.41 -2.05
N HIS A 491 -0.18 -2.87 -2.53
CA HIS A 491 -1.50 -3.16 -1.95
C HIS A 491 -2.09 -4.53 -2.33
N GLY A 492 -1.50 -5.25 -3.29
CA GLY A 492 -1.98 -6.57 -3.70
C GLY A 492 -3.32 -6.56 -4.45
N ALA A 493 -3.99 -7.73 -4.48
CA ALA A 493 -5.25 -7.91 -5.18
C ALA A 493 -6.44 -7.36 -4.39
N PHE A 494 -7.44 -6.85 -5.14
CA PHE A 494 -8.76 -6.51 -4.62
C PHE A 494 -9.77 -7.56 -5.11
N LEU A 495 -10.50 -8.16 -4.17
CA LEU A 495 -11.61 -9.07 -4.47
C LEU A 495 -12.90 -8.26 -4.50
N ALA A 496 -13.67 -8.41 -5.55
CA ALA A 496 -15.02 -7.89 -5.71
C ALA A 496 -16.01 -9.06 -5.81
N ASP A 497 -17.28 -8.82 -6.00
CA ASP A 497 -18.30 -9.89 -6.09
C ASP A 497 -17.82 -11.06 -6.99
N ASP A 498 -17.82 -10.84 -8.31
CA ASP A 498 -17.41 -11.79 -9.34
C ASP A 498 -16.08 -11.42 -10.01
N LEU A 499 -15.30 -10.49 -9.43
CA LEU A 499 -14.03 -10.04 -10.00
C LEU A 499 -12.87 -10.19 -9.01
N LEU A 500 -11.69 -10.43 -9.58
CA LEU A 500 -10.40 -10.20 -8.95
C LEU A 500 -9.69 -9.12 -9.76
N VAL A 501 -9.34 -8.02 -9.09
CA VAL A 501 -8.72 -6.84 -9.72
C VAL A 501 -7.34 -6.61 -9.10
N VAL A 502 -6.31 -6.48 -9.94
CA VAL A 502 -4.96 -6.29 -9.43
C VAL A 502 -4.12 -5.43 -10.37
N VAL A 503 -3.29 -4.59 -9.78
CA VAL A 503 -2.27 -3.82 -10.49
C VAL A 503 -0.97 -4.62 -10.50
N ALA A 504 -0.44 -4.93 -11.69
CA ALA A 504 0.79 -5.68 -11.89
C ALA A 504 1.88 -4.77 -12.48
N GLY A 505 2.96 -4.57 -11.72
CA GLY A 505 4.08 -3.77 -12.21
C GLY A 505 4.73 -2.84 -11.22
N TYR A 506 4.25 -2.73 -9.98
CA TYR A 506 4.97 -1.97 -8.97
C TYR A 506 6.23 -2.75 -8.56
N GLY A 507 7.38 -2.29 -9.06
CA GLY A 507 8.69 -2.82 -8.72
C GLY A 507 9.59 -1.67 -8.28
N TYR A 508 9.62 -1.39 -6.98
CA TYR A 508 10.32 -0.21 -6.46
C TYR A 508 11.79 -0.46 -6.12
N VAL A 509 12.15 -1.62 -5.61
CA VAL A 509 13.50 -1.88 -5.08
C VAL A 509 14.05 -3.22 -5.55
N GLY A 510 15.24 -3.18 -6.17
CA GLY A 510 16.04 -4.37 -6.52
C GLY A 510 15.45 -5.20 -7.67
N ARG A 511 15.71 -6.50 -7.66
CA ARG A 511 15.38 -7.46 -8.73
C ARG A 511 13.87 -7.70 -8.89
N GLN A 512 13.17 -6.67 -9.36
CA GLN A 512 11.73 -6.70 -9.64
C GLN A 512 11.48 -6.13 -11.02
N ARG A 513 10.61 -6.76 -11.79
CA ARG A 513 10.22 -6.26 -13.10
C ARG A 513 9.07 -5.26 -12.95
N GLY A 514 9.28 -4.03 -13.39
CA GLY A 514 8.23 -3.03 -13.52
C GLY A 514 7.25 -3.36 -14.63
N GLY A 515 6.05 -2.80 -14.54
CA GLY A 515 4.98 -2.94 -15.52
C GLY A 515 3.90 -1.88 -15.29
N ASN A 516 2.86 -1.92 -16.11
CA ASN A 516 1.79 -0.93 -16.10
C ASN A 516 0.39 -1.54 -16.34
N ALA A 517 0.18 -2.79 -15.96
CA ALA A 517 -1.07 -3.48 -16.23
C ALA A 517 -2.03 -3.40 -15.03
N LEU A 518 -3.25 -2.94 -15.28
CA LEU A 518 -4.41 -3.28 -14.45
C LEU A 518 -5.05 -4.53 -15.04
N LEU A 519 -5.02 -5.62 -14.28
CA LEU A 519 -5.58 -6.92 -14.68
C LEU A 519 -6.91 -7.13 -13.96
N VAL A 520 -7.93 -7.48 -14.73
CA VAL A 520 -9.27 -7.80 -14.19
C VAL A 520 -9.64 -9.21 -14.62
N PHE A 521 -9.81 -10.07 -13.64
CA PHE A 521 -10.22 -11.46 -13.82
C PHE A 521 -11.68 -11.62 -13.42
N ARG A 522 -12.40 -12.48 -14.16
CA ARG A 522 -13.76 -12.89 -13.82
C ARG A 522 -13.73 -14.20 -13.05
N VAL A 523 -14.49 -14.22 -11.97
CA VAL A 523 -14.77 -15.43 -11.22
C VAL A 523 -15.95 -16.14 -11.93
N PRO A 524 -15.79 -17.40 -12.38
CA PRO A 524 -16.91 -18.12 -12.97
C PRO A 524 -18.00 -18.38 -11.92
N ALA A 525 -19.24 -18.50 -12.38
CA ALA A 525 -20.29 -19.02 -11.50
C ALA A 525 -19.86 -20.40 -10.98
N ALA A 526 -20.12 -20.66 -9.71
CA ALA A 526 -19.95 -22.02 -9.21
C ALA A 526 -20.92 -22.93 -9.99
N ASP A 527 -20.43 -24.03 -10.54
CA ASP A 527 -21.29 -25.06 -11.10
C ASP A 527 -22.21 -25.58 -9.98
N GLU A 528 -23.53 -25.55 -10.23
CA GLU A 528 -24.55 -26.06 -9.29
C GLU A 528 -24.44 -27.57 -9.07
#